data_3404e67d3cd88fae032990974b26a844
#
_entry.id   3404e67d3cd88fae032990974b26a844
#
_cell.length_a   1.000
_cell.length_b   1.000
_cell.length_c   1.000
_cell.angle_alpha   90.00
_cell.angle_beta   90.00
_cell.angle_gamma   90.00
#
_symmetry.space_group_name_H-M   'P 1'
#
loop_
_entity.id
_entity.type
_entity.pdbx_description
1 polymer ?
#
loop_
_entity_poly.entity_id
_entity_poly.type
_entity_poly.pdbx_seq_one_letter_code
_entity_poly.pdbx_strand_id
1 'polypeptide(L)'
;MSIDKIVWAVAALAAIVFAFVTGFEWTGLILALLGLASGYFIKGDHRRAVILAAIFLIAGGSGALGSIPAVGAYLTAIFSNYGAVLGAASLMVIVMATAEREYPCVRKAAIRECTAKCDGLGQ
;
A
#
# COMPACT_ATOMS: atom_id res chain seq x y z
N MET A 1 -10.52 -12.15 12.17
CA MET A 1 -10.04 -11.14 11.21
C MET A 1 -8.53 -11.11 11.25
N SER A 2 -7.88 -11.18 10.13
CA SER A 2 -6.42 -11.08 10.07
C SER A 2 -6.00 -9.62 10.32
N ILE A 3 -4.91 -9.44 11.03
CA ILE A 3 -4.33 -8.13 11.38
C ILE A 3 -4.12 -7.28 10.12
N ASP A 4 -3.76 -7.93 9.01
CA ASP A 4 -3.55 -7.30 7.70
C ASP A 4 -4.79 -6.51 7.21
N LYS A 5 -5.99 -7.07 7.40
CA LYS A 5 -7.25 -6.42 6.99
C LYS A 5 -7.57 -5.20 7.84
N ILE A 6 -7.28 -5.28 9.14
CA ILE A 6 -7.50 -4.18 10.09
C ILE A 6 -6.57 -3.02 9.77
N VAL A 7 -5.29 -3.28 9.54
CA VAL A 7 -4.29 -2.27 9.19
C VAL A 7 -4.69 -1.57 7.88
N TRP A 8 -5.13 -2.34 6.90
CA TRP A 8 -5.55 -1.80 5.61
C TRP A 8 -6.81 -0.93 5.71
N ALA A 9 -7.79 -1.37 6.50
CA ALA A 9 -9.01 -0.61 6.77
C ALA A 9 -8.72 0.71 7.50
N VAL A 10 -7.82 0.67 8.50
CA VAL A 10 -7.40 1.86 9.26
C VAL A 10 -6.68 2.86 8.35
N ALA A 11 -5.78 2.38 7.49
CA ALA A 11 -5.08 3.24 6.53
C ALA A 11 -6.04 3.91 5.53
N ALA A 12 -7.04 3.17 5.04
CA ALA A 12 -8.06 3.71 4.15
C ALA A 12 -8.95 4.74 4.85
N LEU A 13 -9.39 4.46 6.08
CA LEU A 13 -10.17 5.42 6.88
C LEU A 13 -9.37 6.69 7.20
N ALA A 14 -8.10 6.56 7.55
CA ALA A 14 -7.22 7.70 7.78
C ALA A 14 -7.09 8.56 6.51
N ALA A 15 -6.92 7.95 5.34
CA ALA A 15 -6.84 8.68 4.08
C ALA A 15 -8.12 9.48 3.78
N ILE A 16 -9.30 8.91 4.08
CA ILE A 16 -10.59 9.59 3.92
C ILE A 16 -10.72 10.74 4.91
N VAL A 17 -10.42 10.52 6.19
CA VAL A 17 -10.50 11.55 7.23
C VAL A 17 -9.57 12.72 6.89
N PHE A 18 -8.33 12.44 6.50
CA PHE A 18 -7.38 13.49 6.13
C PHE A 18 -7.73 14.21 4.82
N ALA A 19 -8.55 13.62 3.95
CA ALA A 19 -9.06 14.32 2.78
C ALA A 19 -10.02 15.47 3.14
N PHE A 20 -10.73 15.34 4.26
CA PHE A 20 -11.63 16.38 4.77
C PHE A 20 -10.91 17.41 5.66
N VAL A 21 -9.80 17.04 6.27
CA VAL A 21 -9.00 17.94 7.11
C VAL A 21 -7.98 18.66 6.23
N THR A 22 -8.44 19.64 5.48
CA THR A 22 -7.57 20.52 4.69
C THR A 22 -6.97 21.60 5.60
N GLY A 23 -5.66 21.70 5.65
CA GLY A 23 -4.98 22.78 6.37
C GLY A 23 -3.85 22.38 7.32
N PHE A 24 -3.58 21.10 7.45
CA PHE A 24 -2.46 20.61 8.25
C PHE A 24 -1.24 20.36 7.35
N GLU A 25 -0.17 21.12 7.52
CA GLU A 25 1.06 20.97 6.74
C GLU A 25 1.70 19.58 6.91
N TRP A 26 1.43 18.91 8.02
CA TRP A 26 1.96 17.60 8.36
C TRP A 26 1.14 16.41 7.84
N THR A 27 0.01 16.68 7.18
CA THR A 27 -0.89 15.62 6.64
C THR A 27 -0.15 14.66 5.71
N GLY A 28 0.66 15.18 4.80
CA GLY A 28 1.44 14.37 3.88
C GLY A 28 2.44 13.45 4.59
N LEU A 29 3.07 13.93 5.64
CA LEU A 29 4.03 13.15 6.43
C LEU A 29 3.33 12.03 7.20
N ILE A 30 2.19 12.31 7.81
CA ILE A 30 1.39 11.32 8.53
C ILE A 30 0.89 10.24 7.57
N LEU A 31 0.38 10.62 6.40
CA LEU A 31 -0.06 9.69 5.37
C LEU A 31 1.09 8.83 4.83
N ALA A 32 2.27 9.43 4.65
CA ALA A 32 3.47 8.70 4.23
C ALA A 32 3.91 7.68 5.28
N LEU A 33 3.91 8.04 6.57
CA LEU A 33 4.25 7.12 7.66
C LEU A 33 3.24 5.98 7.78
N LEU A 34 1.95 6.28 7.66
CA LEU A 34 0.89 5.25 7.64
C LEU A 34 1.05 4.32 6.43
N GLY A 35 1.39 4.87 5.28
CA GLY A 35 1.68 4.10 4.07
C GLY A 35 2.88 3.16 4.24
N LEU A 36 3.97 3.66 4.81
CA LEU A 36 5.16 2.86 5.11
C LEU A 36 4.84 1.74 6.10
N ALA A 37 4.12 2.05 7.18
CA ALA A 37 3.71 1.06 8.16
C ALA A 37 2.80 -0.01 7.56
N SER A 38 1.81 0.37 6.75
CA SER A 38 0.94 -0.58 6.06
C SER A 38 1.70 -1.45 5.07
N GLY A 39 2.68 -0.88 4.36
CA GLY A 39 3.55 -1.60 3.42
C GLY A 39 4.37 -2.70 4.07
N TYR A 40 4.79 -2.49 5.32
CA TYR A 40 5.52 -3.50 6.09
C TYR A 40 4.69 -4.78 6.34
N PHE A 41 3.37 -4.62 6.57
CA PHE A 41 2.47 -5.74 6.84
C PHE A 41 1.91 -6.44 5.59
N ILE A 42 2.22 -5.95 4.39
CA ILE A 42 1.71 -6.54 3.14
C ILE A 42 2.43 -7.85 2.84
N LYS A 43 1.65 -8.93 2.76
CA LYS A 43 2.14 -10.25 2.35
C LYS A 43 2.55 -10.26 0.87
N GLY A 44 3.51 -11.12 0.54
CA GLY A 44 4.12 -11.20 -0.79
C GLY A 44 3.15 -11.30 -1.96
N ASP A 45 2.03 -12.00 -1.79
CA ASP A 45 1.03 -12.22 -2.83
C ASP A 45 0.31 -10.92 -3.26
N HIS A 46 0.14 -9.98 -2.32
CA HIS A 46 -0.57 -8.71 -2.57
C HIS A 46 0.36 -7.56 -2.98
N ARG A 47 1.68 -7.76 -2.91
CA ARG A 47 2.67 -6.72 -3.24
C ARG A 47 2.52 -6.20 -4.66
N ARG A 48 2.27 -7.08 -5.63
CA ARG A 48 2.08 -6.70 -7.03
C ARG A 48 0.84 -5.84 -7.23
N ALA A 49 -0.26 -6.20 -6.60
CA ALA A 49 -1.51 -5.47 -6.70
C ALA A 49 -1.39 -4.05 -6.11
N VAL A 50 -0.70 -3.90 -4.99
CA VAL A 50 -0.46 -2.59 -4.34
C VAL A 50 0.40 -1.69 -5.22
N ILE A 51 1.46 -2.22 -5.82
CA ILE A 51 2.33 -1.46 -6.72
C ILE A 51 1.56 -1.01 -7.97
N LEU A 52 0.77 -1.89 -8.58
CA LEU A 52 -0.05 -1.56 -9.74
C LEU A 52 -1.11 -0.52 -9.41
N ALA A 53 -1.78 -0.63 -8.27
CA ALA A 53 -2.75 0.34 -7.80
C ALA A 53 -2.10 1.72 -7.54
N ALA A 54 -0.92 1.74 -6.93
CA ALA A 54 -0.16 2.96 -6.69
C ALA A 54 0.21 3.64 -8.01
N ILE A 55 0.73 2.90 -8.97
CA ILE A 55 1.08 3.43 -10.31
C ILE A 55 -0.16 3.98 -11.01
N PHE A 56 -1.27 3.26 -10.98
CA PHE A 56 -2.53 3.69 -11.61
C PHE A 56 -3.04 5.01 -11.01
N LEU A 57 -3.03 5.14 -9.68
CA LEU A 57 -3.49 6.35 -9.00
C LEU A 57 -2.56 7.55 -9.26
N ILE A 58 -1.24 7.32 -9.25
CA ILE A 58 -0.26 8.37 -9.51
C ILE A 58 -0.27 8.78 -10.99
N ALA A 59 -0.45 7.84 -11.92
CA ALA A 59 -0.47 8.08 -13.35
C ALA A 59 -1.68 8.87 -13.86
N GLY A 60 -2.62 9.22 -12.99
CA GLY A 60 -3.75 10.05 -13.34
C GLY A 60 -5.12 9.42 -13.12
N GLY A 61 -5.17 8.22 -12.53
CA GLY A 61 -6.44 7.59 -12.19
C GLY A 61 -7.31 8.43 -11.27
N SER A 62 -6.70 9.22 -10.38
CA SER A 62 -7.39 10.19 -9.55
C SER A 62 -7.92 11.39 -10.36
N GLY A 63 -7.19 11.83 -11.38
CA GLY A 63 -7.58 12.96 -12.23
C GLY A 63 -8.75 12.64 -13.16
N ALA A 64 -8.89 11.39 -13.59
CA ALA A 64 -10.02 10.97 -14.43
C ALA A 64 -11.38 11.20 -13.75
N LEU A 65 -11.44 11.09 -12.44
CA LEU A 65 -12.64 11.34 -11.65
C LEU A 65 -12.96 12.84 -11.48
N GLY A 66 -11.97 13.69 -11.67
CA GLY A 66 -12.13 15.16 -11.62
C GLY A 66 -13.07 15.72 -12.69
N SER A 67 -13.33 14.97 -13.76
CA SER A 67 -14.26 15.34 -14.82
C SER A 67 -15.74 15.32 -14.40
N ILE A 68 -16.06 14.75 -13.24
CA ILE A 68 -17.43 14.65 -12.75
C ILE A 68 -17.81 15.96 -12.05
N PRO A 69 -18.80 16.72 -12.56
CA PRO A 69 -19.23 17.95 -11.92
C PRO A 69 -19.84 17.65 -10.54
N ALA A 70 -19.60 18.51 -9.60
CA ALA A 70 -20.04 18.52 -8.20
C ALA A 70 -19.31 17.55 -7.24
N VAL A 71 -18.97 16.33 -7.63
CA VAL A 71 -18.37 15.33 -6.73
C VAL A 71 -16.89 15.07 -7.06
N GLY A 72 -16.48 15.41 -8.27
CA GLY A 72 -15.14 15.10 -8.79
C GLY A 72 -14.01 15.67 -7.95
N ALA A 73 -14.12 16.88 -7.43
CA ALA A 73 -13.10 17.51 -6.59
C ALA A 73 -12.86 16.74 -5.28
N TYR A 74 -13.91 16.28 -4.63
CA TYR A 74 -13.82 15.49 -3.39
C TYR A 74 -13.23 14.11 -3.65
N LEU A 75 -13.70 13.44 -4.71
CA LEU A 75 -13.17 12.14 -5.11
C LEU A 75 -11.70 12.24 -5.48
N THR A 76 -11.31 13.24 -6.25
CA THR A 76 -9.91 13.48 -6.61
C THR A 76 -9.03 13.68 -5.38
N ALA A 77 -9.48 14.44 -4.39
CA ALA A 77 -8.76 14.66 -3.15
C ALA A 77 -8.60 13.35 -2.34
N ILE A 78 -9.66 12.56 -2.22
CA ILE A 78 -9.63 11.27 -1.52
C ILE A 78 -8.67 10.30 -2.22
N PHE A 79 -8.78 10.15 -3.52
CA PHE A 79 -7.92 9.25 -4.30
C PHE A 79 -6.47 9.73 -4.37
N SER A 80 -6.22 11.03 -4.37
CA SER A 80 -4.88 11.61 -4.30
C SER A 80 -4.20 11.26 -2.98
N ASN A 81 -4.90 11.44 -1.86
CA ASN A 81 -4.39 11.07 -0.53
C ASN A 81 -4.19 9.56 -0.41
N TYR A 82 -5.11 8.77 -0.93
CA TYR A 82 -4.99 7.31 -0.97
C TYR A 82 -3.81 6.87 -1.84
N GLY A 83 -3.59 7.54 -2.98
CA GLY A 83 -2.43 7.34 -3.84
C GLY A 83 -1.11 7.62 -3.12
N ALA A 84 -1.05 8.64 -2.27
CA ALA A 84 0.13 8.94 -1.46
C ALA A 84 0.42 7.81 -0.45
N VAL A 85 -0.61 7.27 0.21
CA VAL A 85 -0.47 6.12 1.13
C VAL A 85 0.02 4.88 0.40
N LEU A 86 -0.59 4.56 -0.74
CA LEU A 86 -0.18 3.40 -1.56
C LEU A 86 1.21 3.60 -2.16
N GLY A 87 1.57 4.82 -2.55
CA GLY A 87 2.90 5.17 -3.02
C GLY A 87 3.96 4.91 -1.95
N ALA A 88 3.73 5.36 -0.72
CA ALA A 88 4.62 5.10 0.41
C ALA A 88 4.70 3.60 0.74
N ALA A 89 3.56 2.88 0.70
CA ALA A 89 3.53 1.44 0.90
C ALA A 89 4.33 0.69 -0.18
N SER A 90 4.23 1.12 -1.44
CA SER A 90 5.00 0.52 -2.55
C SER A 90 6.50 0.75 -2.41
N LEU A 91 6.92 1.92 -1.92
CA LEU A 91 8.33 2.19 -1.61
C LEU A 91 8.86 1.23 -0.55
N MET A 92 8.10 1.01 0.52
CA MET A 92 8.49 0.06 1.56
C MET A 92 8.62 -1.36 1.01
N VAL A 93 7.68 -1.79 0.17
CA VAL A 93 7.73 -3.09 -0.50
C VAL A 93 8.98 -3.23 -1.39
N ILE A 94 9.34 -2.17 -2.13
CA ILE A 94 10.53 -2.17 -2.97
C ILE A 94 11.80 -2.25 -2.11
N VAL A 95 11.88 -1.47 -1.03
CA VAL A 95 13.01 -1.51 -0.09
C VAL A 95 13.16 -2.91 0.51
N MET A 96 12.07 -3.54 0.94
CA MET A 96 12.11 -4.91 1.47
C MET A 96 12.54 -5.93 0.42
N ALA A 97 12.01 -5.83 -0.80
CA ALA A 97 12.39 -6.72 -1.90
C ALA A 97 13.87 -6.56 -2.28
N THR A 98 14.40 -5.35 -2.20
CA THR A 98 15.83 -5.08 -2.43
C THR A 98 16.68 -5.63 -1.29
N ALA A 99 16.25 -5.43 -0.03
CA ALA A 99 16.94 -5.97 1.13
C ALA A 99 16.96 -7.52 1.12
N GLU A 100 15.87 -8.16 0.73
CA GLU A 100 15.81 -9.62 0.58
C GLU A 100 16.79 -10.15 -0.49
N ARG A 101 17.10 -9.36 -1.51
CA ARG A 101 18.13 -9.71 -2.51
C ARG A 101 19.54 -9.62 -1.97
N GLU A 102 19.82 -8.62 -1.13
CA GLU A 102 21.12 -8.42 -0.52
C GLU A 102 21.42 -9.45 0.58
N TYR A 103 20.39 -9.97 1.25
CA TYR A 103 20.52 -10.95 2.33
C TYR A 103 20.09 -12.35 1.89
N PRO A 104 20.99 -13.21 1.40
CA PRO A 104 20.67 -14.55 0.90
C PRO A 104 20.08 -15.49 1.99
N CYS A 105 20.30 -15.17 3.27
CA CYS A 105 19.74 -15.93 4.37
C CYS A 105 18.21 -15.82 4.45
N VAL A 106 17.66 -14.65 4.22
CA VAL A 106 16.20 -14.41 4.22
C VAL A 106 15.55 -15.13 3.04
N ARG A 107 16.20 -15.12 1.89
CA ARG A 107 15.73 -15.83 0.70
C ARG A 107 15.70 -17.36 0.92
N LYS A 108 16.72 -17.92 1.58
CA LYS A 108 16.75 -19.35 1.91
C LYS A 108 15.64 -19.73 2.90
N ALA A 109 15.33 -18.90 3.88
CA ALA A 109 14.23 -19.12 4.80
C ALA A 109 12.87 -19.12 4.08
N ALA A 110 12.63 -18.14 3.19
CA ALA A 110 11.41 -18.06 2.39
C ALA A 110 11.23 -19.27 1.44
N ILE A 111 12.32 -19.75 0.83
CA ILE A 111 12.31 -20.95 -0.04
C ILE A 111 12.02 -22.21 0.80
N ARG A 112 12.56 -22.31 2.01
CA ARG A 112 12.27 -23.46 2.91
C ARG A 112 10.80 -23.50 3.32
N GLU A 113 10.18 -22.37 3.62
CA GLU A 113 8.74 -22.31 3.90
C GLU A 113 7.90 -22.70 2.69
N CYS A 114 8.26 -22.24 1.50
CA CYS A 114 7.59 -22.60 0.26
C CYS A 114 7.70 -24.10 -0.02
N THR A 115 8.89 -24.69 0.13
CA THR A 115 9.15 -26.12 -0.09
C THR A 115 8.39 -26.96 0.94
N ALA A 116 8.42 -26.59 2.21
CA ALA A 116 7.67 -27.29 3.26
C ALA A 116 6.14 -27.27 3.00
N LYS A 117 5.63 -26.18 2.47
CA LYS A 117 4.22 -26.05 2.11
C LYS A 117 3.84 -26.91 0.90
N CYS A 118 4.73 -27.02 -0.08
CA CYS A 118 4.51 -27.89 -1.24
C CYS A 118 4.55 -29.38 -0.85
N ASP A 119 5.48 -29.76 0.03
CA ASP A 119 5.58 -31.14 0.51
C ASP A 119 4.35 -31.54 1.38
N GLY A 120 3.79 -30.58 2.13
CA GLY A 120 2.54 -30.77 2.87
C GLY A 120 1.29 -30.95 1.99
N LEU A 121 1.29 -30.43 0.78
CA LEU A 121 0.19 -30.56 -0.19
C LEU A 121 0.29 -31.85 -1.04
N GLY A 122 1.44 -32.51 -1.06
CA GLY A 122 1.69 -33.76 -1.81
C GLY A 122 1.26 -35.03 -1.06
N GLN A 123 0.73 -34.90 0.11
CA GLN A 123 0.15 -35.98 0.91
C GLN A 123 -1.37 -35.84 0.98
#